data_bd8121df511abae00bac26f9d2f9854f
#
_entry.id   bd8121df511abae00bac26f9d2f9854f
#
_cell.length_a   1.000
_cell.length_b   1.000
_cell.length_c   1.000
_cell.angle_alpha   90.00
_cell.angle_beta   90.00
_cell.angle_gamma   90.00
#
_symmetry.space_group_name_H-M   'P 1'
#
loop_
_entity.id
_entity.type
_entity.pdbx_description
1 polymer ?
#
loop_
_entity_poly.entity_id
_entity_poly.type
_entity_poly.pdbx_seq_one_letter_code
_entity_poly.pdbx_strand_id
1 'polypeptide(L)'
;HSFPTRRSSDLTIYCASGIVAGARLFESTFGMSYETALWAGAAATIIYTFVGGFLAVSWTDTVQASLMIFALILTPVIVIISVGGFGDSLEVIKQKSIENIDMLKGLNFVAIISLMGWGLGYFGQPHILARFMAADSHHSIVHARRISMTWMILCLGGAVAVGFFGI
;
A
#
# COMPACT_ATOMS: atom_id res chain seq x y z
N HIS A 1 4.68 7.60 -32.96
CA HIS A 1 3.27 7.98 -32.76
C HIS A 1 2.40 6.96 -32.00
N SER A 2 2.95 5.86 -31.45
CA SER A 2 2.18 4.81 -30.72
C SER A 2 2.26 4.91 -29.20
N PHE A 3 2.95 5.90 -28.66
CA PHE A 3 3.17 6.04 -27.21
C PHE A 3 1.96 6.50 -26.36
N PRO A 4 1.03 7.36 -26.85
CA PRO A 4 -0.08 7.83 -26.00
C PRO A 4 -1.12 6.76 -25.71
N THR A 5 -1.43 5.89 -26.65
CA THR A 5 -2.48 4.87 -26.51
C THR A 5 -2.14 3.75 -25.54
N ARG A 6 -0.89 3.32 -25.51
CA ARG A 6 -0.42 2.30 -24.55
C ARG A 6 -0.49 2.81 -23.10
N ARG A 7 -0.07 4.06 -22.86
CA ARG A 7 -0.15 4.68 -21.51
C ARG A 7 -1.58 4.83 -21.02
N SER A 8 -2.52 5.19 -21.89
CA SER A 8 -3.92 5.35 -21.47
C SER A 8 -4.56 4.02 -21.09
N SER A 9 -4.30 2.94 -21.82
CA SER A 9 -4.82 1.60 -21.47
C SER A 9 -4.24 1.08 -20.15
N ASP A 10 -2.94 1.25 -19.93
CA ASP A 10 -2.29 0.82 -18.68
C ASP A 10 -2.86 1.57 -17.47
N LEU A 11 -3.06 2.88 -17.58
CA LEU A 11 -3.68 3.69 -16.53
C LEU A 11 -5.14 3.30 -16.29
N THR A 12 -5.90 3.00 -17.34
CA THR A 12 -7.30 2.57 -17.22
C THR A 12 -7.39 1.25 -16.44
N ILE A 13 -6.56 0.26 -16.76
CA ILE A 13 -6.53 -1.02 -16.06
C ILE A 13 -6.11 -0.83 -14.60
N TYR A 14 -5.11 0.03 -14.36
CA TYR A 14 -4.66 0.35 -12.99
C TYR A 14 -5.77 1.00 -12.16
N CYS A 15 -6.46 2.01 -12.69
CA CYS A 15 -7.59 2.64 -12.02
C CYS A 15 -8.75 1.66 -11.78
N ALA A 16 -9.07 0.83 -12.77
CA ALA A 16 -10.13 -0.17 -12.63
C ALA A 16 -9.79 -1.18 -11.53
N SER A 17 -8.56 -1.66 -11.47
CA SER A 17 -8.12 -2.58 -10.39
C SER A 17 -8.21 -1.95 -9.01
N GLY A 18 -7.87 -0.67 -8.88
CA GLY A 18 -8.00 0.07 -7.62
C GLY A 18 -9.46 0.21 -7.16
N ILE A 19 -10.37 0.53 -8.08
CA ILE A 19 -11.80 0.65 -7.77
C ILE A 19 -12.38 -0.72 -7.34
N VAL A 20 -12.02 -1.79 -8.06
CA VAL A 20 -12.44 -3.16 -7.71
C VAL A 20 -11.91 -3.59 -6.35
N ALA A 21 -10.64 -3.34 -6.06
CA ALA A 21 -10.04 -3.66 -4.76
C ALA A 21 -10.72 -2.88 -3.62
N GLY A 22 -10.99 -1.59 -3.82
CA GLY A 22 -11.75 -0.76 -2.90
C GLY A 22 -13.16 -1.30 -2.65
N ALA A 23 -13.89 -1.67 -3.70
CA ALA A 23 -15.23 -2.24 -3.59
C ALA A 23 -15.25 -3.54 -2.77
N ARG A 24 -14.27 -4.45 -2.99
CA ARG A 24 -14.12 -5.68 -2.20
C ARG A 24 -13.81 -5.41 -0.74
N LEU A 25 -12.98 -4.39 -0.46
CA LEU A 25 -12.69 -3.98 0.90
C LEU A 25 -13.96 -3.46 1.61
N PHE A 26 -14.75 -2.62 0.95
CA PHE A 26 -16.01 -2.10 1.51
C PHE A 26 -17.06 -3.20 1.71
N GLU A 27 -17.14 -4.15 0.79
CA GLU A 27 -17.99 -5.33 0.92
C GLU A 27 -17.61 -6.14 2.18
N SER A 28 -16.33 -6.45 2.36
CA SER A 28 -15.85 -7.26 3.48
C SER A 28 -15.91 -6.55 4.84
N THR A 29 -15.73 -5.22 4.86
CA THR A 29 -15.63 -4.45 6.10
C THR A 29 -17.00 -3.95 6.58
N PHE A 30 -17.84 -3.48 5.66
CA PHE A 30 -19.13 -2.84 5.98
C PHE A 30 -20.34 -3.69 5.61
N GLY A 31 -20.16 -4.87 5.01
CA GLY A 31 -21.26 -5.72 4.56
C GLY A 31 -22.10 -5.12 3.43
N MET A 32 -21.56 -4.16 2.70
CA MET A 32 -22.24 -3.54 1.55
C MET A 32 -22.27 -4.51 0.37
N SER A 33 -23.27 -4.39 -0.52
CA SER A 33 -23.22 -5.13 -1.78
C SER A 33 -22.06 -4.63 -2.64
N TYR A 34 -21.37 -5.56 -3.32
CA TYR A 34 -20.24 -5.24 -4.18
C TYR A 34 -20.55 -4.14 -5.20
N GLU A 35 -21.72 -4.22 -5.84
CA GLU A 35 -22.13 -3.23 -6.84
C GLU A 35 -22.30 -1.84 -6.24
N THR A 36 -22.95 -1.73 -5.08
CA THR A 36 -23.13 -0.46 -4.38
C THR A 36 -21.78 0.13 -3.98
N ALA A 37 -20.87 -0.68 -3.43
CA ALA A 37 -19.53 -0.27 -3.04
C ALA A 37 -18.70 0.18 -4.25
N LEU A 38 -18.82 -0.51 -5.38
CA LEU A 38 -18.14 -0.19 -6.63
C LEU A 38 -18.55 1.18 -7.15
N TRP A 39 -19.84 1.39 -7.33
CA TRP A 39 -20.37 2.64 -7.90
C TRP A 39 -20.21 3.82 -6.96
N ALA A 40 -20.42 3.62 -5.66
CA ALA A 40 -20.24 4.68 -4.66
C ALA A 40 -18.76 5.11 -4.56
N GLY A 41 -17.84 4.16 -4.53
CA GLY A 41 -16.40 4.42 -4.50
C GLY A 41 -15.91 5.11 -5.76
N ALA A 42 -16.35 4.64 -6.94
CA ALA A 42 -16.00 5.27 -8.21
C ALA A 42 -16.55 6.71 -8.30
N ALA A 43 -17.82 6.91 -7.96
CA ALA A 43 -18.44 8.24 -7.96
C ALA A 43 -17.73 9.21 -7.00
N ALA A 44 -17.45 8.79 -5.78
CA ALA A 44 -16.73 9.60 -4.81
C ALA A 44 -15.34 10.01 -5.33
N THR A 45 -14.60 9.05 -5.89
CA THR A 45 -13.26 9.30 -6.47
C THR A 45 -13.32 10.29 -7.63
N ILE A 46 -14.28 10.13 -8.54
CA ILE A 46 -14.45 11.04 -9.68
C ILE A 46 -14.80 12.46 -9.20
N ILE A 47 -15.76 12.57 -8.26
CA ILE A 47 -16.24 13.86 -7.76
C ILE A 47 -15.10 14.64 -7.09
N TYR A 48 -14.39 14.06 -6.13
CA TYR A 48 -13.34 14.80 -5.45
C TYR A 48 -12.15 15.12 -6.37
N THR A 49 -11.83 14.23 -7.31
CA THR A 49 -10.77 14.48 -8.30
C THR A 49 -11.15 15.59 -9.28
N PHE A 50 -12.43 15.61 -9.70
CA PHE A 50 -12.93 16.65 -10.61
C PHE A 50 -12.93 18.04 -9.97
N VAL A 51 -13.33 18.14 -8.69
CA VAL A 51 -13.41 19.39 -7.96
C VAL A 51 -12.02 19.93 -7.56
N GLY A 52 -11.16 19.05 -7.05
CA GLY A 52 -9.89 19.48 -6.45
C GLY A 52 -8.63 19.10 -7.24
N GLY A 53 -8.74 18.37 -8.32
CA GLY A 53 -7.64 17.99 -9.19
C GLY A 53 -6.47 17.34 -8.46
N PHE A 54 -5.25 17.59 -8.95
CA PHE A 54 -4.01 17.02 -8.40
C PHE A 54 -3.78 17.36 -6.93
N LEU A 55 -4.14 18.56 -6.51
CA LEU A 55 -3.92 19.02 -5.13
C LEU A 55 -4.80 18.24 -4.14
N ALA A 56 -6.08 18.04 -4.46
CA ALA A 56 -6.98 17.27 -3.62
C ALA A 56 -6.53 15.80 -3.49
N VAL A 57 -6.11 15.18 -4.60
CA VAL A 57 -5.57 13.82 -4.59
C VAL A 57 -4.33 13.75 -3.71
N SER A 58 -3.40 14.70 -3.83
CA SER A 58 -2.17 14.73 -3.03
C SER A 58 -2.45 14.89 -1.53
N TRP A 59 -3.43 15.69 -1.15
CA TRP A 59 -3.85 15.84 0.25
C TRP A 59 -4.53 14.59 0.79
N THR A 60 -5.44 13.99 0.04
CA THR A 60 -6.08 12.72 0.44
C THR A 60 -5.05 11.60 0.58
N ASP A 61 -4.11 11.47 -0.36
CA ASP A 61 -3.01 10.52 -0.26
C ASP A 61 -2.19 10.72 1.01
N THR A 62 -1.88 11.97 1.38
CA THR A 62 -1.11 12.28 2.59
C THR A 62 -1.83 11.87 3.86
N VAL A 63 -3.14 12.15 3.94
CA VAL A 63 -3.97 11.76 5.09
C VAL A 63 -4.09 10.24 5.18
N GLN A 64 -4.40 9.58 4.06
CA GLN A 64 -4.52 8.12 4.00
C GLN A 64 -3.20 7.42 4.36
N ALA A 65 -2.09 7.91 3.85
CA ALA A 65 -0.78 7.37 4.17
C ALA A 65 -0.44 7.56 5.66
N SER A 66 -0.79 8.69 6.25
CA SER A 66 -0.60 8.93 7.69
C SER A 66 -1.42 7.96 8.54
N LEU A 67 -2.69 7.75 8.20
CA LEU A 67 -3.56 6.78 8.87
C LEU A 67 -3.03 5.34 8.71
N MET A 68 -2.52 5.00 7.53
CA MET A 68 -1.94 3.69 7.26
C MET A 68 -0.72 3.41 8.15
N ILE A 69 0.22 4.34 8.27
CA ILE A 69 1.38 4.18 9.17
C ILE A 69 0.91 4.01 10.62
N PHE A 70 -0.05 4.84 11.03
CA PHE A 70 -0.56 4.77 12.39
C PHE A 70 -1.16 3.38 12.67
N ALA A 71 -1.96 2.85 11.75
CA ALA A 71 -2.53 1.51 11.86
C ALA A 71 -1.45 0.41 11.86
N LEU A 72 -0.45 0.51 10.98
CA LEU A 72 0.63 -0.48 10.88
C LEU A 72 1.53 -0.52 12.12
N ILE A 73 1.67 0.59 12.83
CA ILE A 73 2.44 0.62 14.09
C ILE A 73 1.55 0.20 15.27
N LEU A 74 0.31 0.68 15.31
CA LEU A 74 -0.59 0.46 16.44
C LEU A 74 -1.04 -1.00 16.54
N THR A 75 -1.34 -1.64 15.42
CA THR A 75 -1.84 -3.03 15.40
C THR A 75 -0.89 -4.02 16.08
N PRO A 76 0.39 -4.14 15.71
CA PRO A 76 1.30 -5.07 16.38
C PRO A 76 1.54 -4.72 17.85
N VAL A 77 1.53 -3.42 18.19
CA VAL A 77 1.68 -2.98 19.59
C VAL A 77 0.48 -3.46 20.43
N ILE A 78 -0.75 -3.28 19.93
CA ILE A 78 -1.95 -3.75 20.63
C ILE A 78 -1.94 -5.27 20.77
N VAL A 79 -1.56 -6.00 19.72
CA VAL A 79 -1.48 -7.47 19.78
C VAL A 79 -0.47 -7.93 20.82
N ILE A 80 0.73 -7.37 20.84
CA ILE A 80 1.76 -7.70 21.81
C ILE A 80 1.28 -7.44 23.25
N ILE A 81 0.63 -6.31 23.49
CA ILE A 81 0.10 -5.97 24.81
C ILE A 81 -1.04 -6.91 25.21
N SER A 82 -1.94 -7.26 24.28
CA SER A 82 -3.10 -8.12 24.56
C SER A 82 -2.73 -9.57 24.87
N VAL A 83 -1.60 -10.04 24.33
CA VAL A 83 -1.10 -11.42 24.53
C VAL A 83 -0.28 -11.55 25.83
N GLY A 84 0.13 -10.44 26.44
CA GLY A 84 0.89 -10.45 27.70
C GLY A 84 2.35 -10.01 27.55
N GLY A 85 2.76 -9.59 26.33
CA GLY A 85 4.09 -9.07 26.07
C GLY A 85 4.78 -9.72 24.87
N PHE A 86 5.97 -9.22 24.56
CA PHE A 86 6.74 -9.68 23.40
C PHE A 86 7.16 -11.17 23.51
N GLY A 87 7.54 -11.61 24.72
CA GLY A 87 7.94 -13.00 24.96
C GLY A 87 6.80 -13.98 24.76
N ASP A 88 5.64 -13.69 25.35
CA ASP A 88 4.44 -14.53 25.25
C ASP A 88 3.91 -14.58 23.79
N SER A 89 3.99 -13.45 23.10
CA SER A 89 3.63 -13.40 21.67
C SER A 89 4.52 -14.32 20.83
N LEU A 90 5.83 -14.35 21.08
CA LEU A 90 6.74 -15.25 20.38
C LEU A 90 6.47 -16.73 20.70
N GLU A 91 6.08 -17.06 21.93
CA GLU A 91 5.72 -18.43 22.30
C GLU A 91 4.45 -18.89 21.59
N VAL A 92 3.44 -18.03 21.52
CA VAL A 92 2.19 -18.32 20.78
C VAL A 92 2.47 -18.55 19.30
N ILE A 93 3.32 -17.72 18.68
CA ILE A 93 3.71 -17.90 17.28
C ILE A 93 4.45 -19.23 17.07
N LYS A 94 5.37 -19.59 17.97
CA LYS A 94 6.11 -20.86 17.90
C LYS A 94 5.19 -22.06 18.05
N GLN A 95 4.21 -22.00 18.93
CA GLN A 95 3.25 -23.08 19.14
C GLN A 95 2.31 -23.25 17.94
N LYS A 96 1.93 -22.15 17.28
CA LYS A 96 0.99 -22.19 16.15
C LYS A 96 1.66 -22.67 14.87
N SER A 97 2.89 -22.25 14.59
CA SER A 97 3.67 -22.72 13.45
C SER A 97 5.13 -22.28 13.53
N ILE A 98 6.03 -23.23 13.74
CA ILE A 98 7.49 -23.01 13.64
C ILE A 98 7.89 -22.54 12.23
N GLU A 99 7.08 -22.89 11.23
CA GLU A 99 7.31 -22.53 9.83
C GLU A 99 7.19 -21.03 9.56
N ASN A 100 6.39 -20.31 10.34
CA ASN A 100 6.18 -18.87 10.19
C ASN A 100 7.38 -18.02 10.66
N ILE A 101 8.37 -18.63 11.32
CA ILE A 101 9.59 -17.95 11.76
C ILE A 101 10.65 -17.94 10.65
N ASP A 102 10.55 -18.83 9.68
CA ASP A 102 11.50 -18.92 8.57
C ASP A 102 10.98 -18.12 7.36
N MET A 103 11.44 -16.89 7.22
CA MET A 103 11.08 -15.99 6.12
C MET A 103 11.47 -16.51 4.73
N LEU A 104 12.37 -17.47 4.64
CA LEU A 104 12.87 -18.00 3.36
C LEU A 104 12.26 -19.36 3.00
N LYS A 105 11.52 -19.98 3.92
CA LYS A 105 10.91 -21.28 3.69
C LYS A 105 9.85 -21.21 2.60
N GLY A 106 9.99 -22.03 1.58
CA GLY A 106 9.08 -22.07 0.44
C GLY A 106 9.41 -21.07 -0.69
N LEU A 107 10.42 -20.22 -0.52
CA LEU A 107 10.89 -19.37 -1.60
C LEU A 107 11.90 -20.12 -2.46
N ASN A 108 11.49 -20.46 -3.70
CA ASN A 108 12.42 -20.93 -4.71
C ASN A 108 13.04 -19.74 -5.45
N PHE A 109 14.11 -20.01 -6.22
CA PHE A 109 14.82 -18.95 -6.96
C PHE A 109 13.91 -18.14 -7.90
N VAL A 110 12.93 -18.77 -8.52
CA VAL A 110 11.97 -18.12 -9.40
C VAL A 110 11.05 -17.18 -8.62
N ALA A 111 10.61 -17.56 -7.43
CA ALA A 111 9.81 -16.71 -6.56
C ALA A 111 10.58 -15.46 -6.12
N ILE A 112 11.85 -15.60 -5.76
CA ILE A 112 12.72 -14.47 -5.39
C ILE A 112 12.87 -13.50 -6.56
N ILE A 113 13.18 -13.98 -7.76
CA ILE A 113 13.28 -13.13 -8.96
C ILE A 113 11.94 -12.45 -9.27
N SER A 114 10.84 -13.16 -9.13
CA SER A 114 9.50 -12.61 -9.35
C SER A 114 9.17 -11.46 -8.39
N LEU A 115 9.52 -11.62 -7.11
CA LEU A 115 9.38 -10.56 -6.12
C LEU A 115 10.28 -9.35 -6.42
N MET A 116 11.51 -9.57 -6.87
CA MET A 116 12.42 -8.51 -7.29
C MET A 116 11.94 -7.79 -8.56
N GLY A 117 11.28 -8.50 -9.47
CA GLY A 117 10.73 -7.94 -10.70
C GLY A 117 9.73 -6.81 -10.46
N TRP A 118 8.95 -6.89 -9.38
CA TRP A 118 8.03 -5.81 -8.98
C TRP A 118 8.77 -4.51 -8.65
N GLY A 119 9.89 -4.61 -7.92
CA GLY A 119 10.72 -3.45 -7.57
C GLY A 119 11.34 -2.78 -8.81
N LEU A 120 11.77 -3.56 -9.79
CA LEU A 120 12.32 -3.03 -11.05
C LEU A 120 11.26 -2.32 -11.90
N GLY A 121 10.02 -2.83 -11.93
CA GLY A 121 8.91 -2.21 -12.65
C GLY A 121 8.44 -0.88 -12.04
N TYR A 122 8.73 -0.65 -10.76
CA TYR A 122 8.28 0.54 -10.04
C TYR A 122 8.81 1.86 -10.63
N PHE A 123 10.04 1.86 -11.14
CA PHE A 123 10.66 3.06 -11.72
C PHE A 123 9.98 3.57 -12.99
N GLY A 124 9.26 2.72 -13.71
CA GLY A 124 8.56 3.07 -14.94
C GLY A 124 7.11 3.49 -14.78
N GLN A 125 6.58 3.53 -13.56
CA GLN A 125 5.17 3.77 -13.33
C GLN A 125 4.79 5.25 -13.59
N PRO A 126 3.79 5.53 -14.45
CA PRO A 126 3.46 6.89 -14.89
C PRO A 126 3.04 7.82 -13.74
N HIS A 127 2.35 7.30 -12.73
CA HIS A 127 1.89 8.10 -11.58
C HIS A 127 3.05 8.57 -10.69
N ILE A 128 4.16 7.84 -10.64
CA ILE A 128 5.37 8.24 -9.92
C ILE A 128 6.10 9.33 -10.71
N LEU A 129 6.24 9.13 -12.02
CA LEU A 129 6.86 10.12 -12.89
C LEU A 129 6.10 11.47 -12.87
N ALA A 130 4.77 11.44 -12.85
CA ALA A 130 3.94 12.64 -12.76
C ALA A 130 4.22 13.44 -11.46
N ARG A 131 4.47 12.76 -10.34
CA ARG A 131 4.82 13.42 -9.07
C ARG A 131 6.19 14.08 -9.10
N PHE A 132 7.17 13.46 -9.74
CA PHE A 132 8.48 14.09 -9.96
C PHE A 132 8.41 15.29 -10.88
N MET A 133 7.57 15.23 -11.92
CA MET A 133 7.36 16.34 -12.86
C MET A 133 6.64 17.53 -12.21
N ALA A 134 5.85 17.31 -11.17
CA ALA A 134 5.15 18.35 -10.42
C ALA A 134 6.02 19.03 -9.34
N ALA A 135 7.29 18.64 -9.19
CA ALA A 135 8.18 19.22 -8.21
C ALA A 135 8.70 20.59 -8.68
N ASP A 136 8.62 21.61 -7.82
CA ASP A 136 9.01 22.99 -8.12
C ASP A 136 10.53 23.17 -8.29
N SER A 137 11.34 22.34 -7.64
CA SER A 137 12.79 22.48 -7.65
C SER A 137 13.52 21.15 -7.37
N HIS A 138 14.80 21.09 -7.77
CA HIS A 138 15.68 19.96 -7.44
C HIS A 138 15.84 19.78 -5.92
N HIS A 139 15.80 20.86 -5.15
CA HIS A 139 15.92 20.82 -3.68
C HIS A 139 14.69 20.12 -3.05
N SER A 140 13.51 20.39 -3.57
CA SER A 140 12.25 19.71 -3.16
C SER A 140 12.30 18.21 -3.39
N ILE A 141 12.92 17.75 -4.49
CA ILE A 141 13.09 16.33 -4.78
C ILE A 141 13.98 15.63 -3.74
N VAL A 142 15.05 16.30 -3.28
CA VAL A 142 15.95 15.73 -2.25
C VAL A 142 15.21 15.56 -0.92
N HIS A 143 14.42 16.56 -0.52
CA HIS A 143 13.60 16.46 0.69
C HIS A 143 12.52 15.39 0.57
N ALA A 144 11.80 15.36 -0.55
CA ALA A 144 10.78 14.36 -0.84
C ALA A 144 11.36 12.94 -0.78
N ARG A 145 12.58 12.72 -1.32
CA ARG A 145 13.27 11.44 -1.23
C ARG A 145 13.54 11.02 0.21
N ARG A 146 14.03 11.91 1.07
CA ARG A 146 14.29 11.60 2.48
C ARG A 146 13.02 11.22 3.22
N ILE A 147 11.96 11.99 3.03
CA ILE A 147 10.65 11.71 3.62
C ILE A 147 10.13 10.35 3.13
N SER A 148 10.16 10.11 1.82
CA SER A 148 9.68 8.85 1.23
C SER A 148 10.46 7.63 1.70
N MET A 149 11.79 7.74 1.83
CA MET A 149 12.61 6.64 2.35
C MET A 149 12.30 6.31 3.80
N THR A 150 12.19 7.33 4.67
CA THR A 150 11.80 7.13 6.07
C THR A 150 10.42 6.50 6.16
N TRP A 151 9.48 7.00 5.36
CA TRP A 151 8.13 6.50 5.28
C TRP A 151 8.08 5.04 4.85
N MET A 152 8.81 4.69 3.80
CA MET A 152 8.89 3.33 3.28
C MET A 152 9.43 2.35 4.32
N ILE A 153 10.49 2.72 5.04
CA ILE A 153 11.07 1.88 6.10
C ILE A 153 10.04 1.63 7.21
N LEU A 154 9.33 2.66 7.64
CA LEU A 154 8.28 2.53 8.67
C LEU A 154 7.10 1.67 8.18
N CYS A 155 6.65 1.86 6.95
CA CYS A 155 5.57 1.05 6.38
C CYS A 155 5.96 -0.41 6.23
N LEU A 156 7.14 -0.70 5.68
CA LEU A 156 7.61 -2.07 5.51
C LEU A 156 7.85 -2.75 6.86
N GLY A 157 8.48 -2.07 7.80
CA GLY A 157 8.67 -2.58 9.16
C GLY A 157 7.34 -2.87 9.86
N GLY A 158 6.38 -1.95 9.75
CA GLY A 158 5.03 -2.11 10.29
C GLY A 158 4.27 -3.26 9.64
N ALA A 159 4.33 -3.38 8.31
CA ALA A 159 3.66 -4.45 7.58
C ALA A 159 4.23 -5.83 7.94
N VAL A 160 5.56 -5.95 8.05
CA VAL A 160 6.21 -7.19 8.52
C VAL A 160 5.79 -7.50 9.96
N ALA A 161 5.75 -6.50 10.84
CA ALA A 161 5.32 -6.68 12.22
C ALA A 161 3.85 -7.14 12.31
N VAL A 162 2.95 -6.53 11.53
CA VAL A 162 1.54 -6.96 11.47
C VAL A 162 1.43 -8.39 10.96
N GLY A 163 2.18 -8.76 9.91
CA GLY A 163 2.19 -10.13 9.38
C GLY A 163 2.75 -11.15 10.37
N PHE A 164 3.74 -10.75 11.16
CA PHE A 164 4.40 -11.64 12.12
C PHE A 164 3.59 -11.83 13.41
N PHE A 165 3.02 -10.75 13.96
CA PHE A 165 2.25 -10.79 15.21
C PHE A 165 0.74 -11.00 15.01
N GLY A 166 0.22 -10.87 13.79
CA GLY A 166 -1.20 -11.03 13.47
C GLY A 166 -1.66 -12.47 13.22
N ILE A 167 -0.85 -13.46 13.60
CA ILE A 167 -1.10 -14.91 13.36
C ILE A 167 -2.07 -15.50 14.40
#